data_58e9ef94758189cbb010acaf02afff9f
#
_entry.id   58e9ef94758189cbb010acaf02afff9f
#
_cell.length_a   1.000
_cell.length_b   1.000
_cell.length_c   1.000
_cell.angle_alpha   90.00
_cell.angle_beta   90.00
_cell.angle_gamma   90.00
#
_symmetry.space_group_name_H-M   'P 1'
#
loop_
_entity.id
_entity.type
_entity.pdbx_description
1 polymer ?
#
loop_
_entity_poly.entity_id
_entity_poly.type
_entity_poly.pdbx_seq_one_letter_code
_entity_poly.pdbx_strand_id
1 'polypeptide(L)'
;MKVAEFMRLTQGTKTLTEYLHAFNNLSRYAPEFVNTEEKKIESFKRGLGTKLMKTMANSRCATYNEFVSDALTQENQNNLHATT
;
A
#
# COMPACT_ATOMS: atom_id res chain seq x y z
N MET A 1 7.79 18.79 5.50
CA MET A 1 7.44 18.04 6.71
C MET A 1 7.10 16.60 6.34
N LYS A 2 7.50 15.67 7.18
CA LYS A 2 7.32 14.24 6.90
C LYS A 2 5.85 13.82 6.88
N VAL A 3 5.02 14.44 7.71
CA VAL A 3 3.56 14.14 7.69
C VAL A 3 2.96 14.51 6.34
N ALA A 4 3.33 15.67 5.79
CA ALA A 4 2.84 16.08 4.48
C ALA A 4 3.32 15.12 3.38
N GLU A 5 4.56 14.67 3.47
CA GLU A 5 5.10 13.68 2.53
C GLU A 5 4.32 12.37 2.61
N PHE A 6 3.98 11.94 3.83
CA PHE A 6 3.18 10.73 4.02
C PHE A 6 1.80 10.88 3.37
N MET A 7 1.15 12.01 3.56
CA MET A 7 -0.18 12.25 3.01
C MET A 7 -0.18 12.32 1.48
N ARG A 8 0.96 12.70 0.88
CA ARG A 8 1.12 12.80 -0.57
C ARG A 8 1.72 11.56 -1.20
N LEU A 9 2.13 10.61 -0.37
CA LEU A 9 2.79 9.41 -0.86
C LEU A 9 1.85 8.60 -1.75
N THR A 10 2.30 8.30 -2.97
CA THR A 10 1.58 7.44 -3.89
C THR A 10 2.55 6.43 -4.49
N GLN A 11 2.02 5.34 -4.98
CA GLN A 11 2.85 4.33 -5.63
C GLN A 11 3.45 4.88 -6.94
N GLY A 12 2.63 5.56 -7.74
CA GLY A 12 3.10 6.11 -9.01
C GLY A 12 3.77 5.05 -9.86
N THR A 13 5.03 5.30 -10.24
CA THR A 13 5.84 4.34 -11.04
C THR A 13 6.66 3.38 -10.17
N LYS A 14 6.55 3.51 -8.85
CA LYS A 14 7.29 2.63 -7.93
C LYS A 14 6.71 1.22 -7.93
N THR A 15 7.56 0.24 -7.62
CA THR A 15 7.06 -1.09 -7.32
C THR A 15 6.33 -1.05 -5.99
N LEU A 16 5.50 -2.06 -5.74
CA LEU A 16 4.80 -2.13 -4.46
C LEU A 16 5.77 -2.22 -3.29
N THR A 17 6.88 -2.94 -3.46
CA THR A 17 7.91 -3.05 -2.43
C THR A 17 8.50 -1.68 -2.09
N GLU A 18 8.80 -0.88 -3.11
CA GLU A 18 9.32 0.47 -2.91
C GLU A 18 8.31 1.37 -2.21
N TYR A 19 7.04 1.28 -2.61
CA TYR A 19 5.96 2.03 -1.97
C TYR A 19 5.81 1.61 -0.50
N LEU A 20 5.86 0.31 -0.25
CA LEU A 20 5.75 -0.25 1.10
C LEU A 20 6.85 0.29 2.02
N HIS A 21 8.10 0.32 1.52
CA HIS A 21 9.22 0.85 2.29
C HIS A 21 9.02 2.34 2.61
N ALA A 22 8.60 3.11 1.61
CA ALA A 22 8.34 4.53 1.81
C ALA A 22 7.19 4.74 2.80
N PHE A 23 6.14 3.95 2.68
CA PHE A 23 5.00 4.01 3.59
C PHE A 23 5.43 3.74 5.04
N ASN A 24 6.19 2.68 5.25
CA ASN A 24 6.65 2.32 6.58
C ASN A 24 7.56 3.40 7.18
N ASN A 25 8.45 3.97 6.37
CA ASN A 25 9.35 5.01 6.83
C ASN A 25 8.60 6.28 7.21
N LEU A 26 7.66 6.72 6.38
CA LEU A 26 6.94 7.96 6.61
C LEU A 26 5.85 7.83 7.67
N SER A 27 5.27 6.63 7.83
CA SER A 27 4.21 6.42 8.82
C SER A 27 4.68 6.68 10.25
N ARG A 28 5.98 6.59 10.50
CA ARG A 28 6.56 6.89 11.82
C ARG A 28 6.29 8.33 12.26
N TYR A 29 6.12 9.23 11.30
CA TYR A 29 5.90 10.64 11.56
C TYR A 29 4.42 11.00 11.62
N ALA A 30 3.54 10.03 11.36
CA ALA A 30 2.09 10.25 11.33
C ALA A 30 1.36 9.10 12.01
N PRO A 31 1.65 8.84 13.31
CA PRO A 31 1.09 7.68 13.99
C PRO A 31 -0.43 7.69 14.06
N GLU A 32 -1.06 8.86 14.05
CA GLU A 32 -2.51 8.96 14.10
C GLU A 32 -3.21 8.37 12.86
N PHE A 33 -2.48 8.20 11.76
CA PHE A 33 -3.04 7.61 10.55
C PHE A 33 -2.86 6.10 10.49
N VAL A 34 -2.09 5.53 11.42
CA VAL A 34 -1.75 4.10 11.37
C VAL A 34 -1.87 3.43 12.74
N ASN A 35 -2.59 4.06 13.67
CA ASN A 35 -2.67 3.55 15.05
C ASN A 35 -3.67 2.40 15.23
N THR A 36 -4.45 2.09 14.20
CA THR A 36 -5.28 0.88 14.16
C THR A 36 -5.03 0.17 12.84
N GLU A 37 -5.34 -1.12 12.79
CA GLU A 37 -5.19 -1.89 11.55
C GLU A 37 -6.05 -1.30 10.44
N GLU A 38 -7.28 -0.95 10.75
CA GLU A 38 -8.19 -0.36 9.79
C GLU A 38 -7.64 0.94 9.22
N LYS A 39 -7.17 1.85 10.07
CA LYS A 39 -6.61 3.12 9.62
C LYS A 39 -5.35 2.91 8.78
N LYS A 40 -4.52 1.96 9.16
CA LYS A 40 -3.28 1.66 8.44
C LYS A 40 -3.59 1.14 7.03
N ILE A 41 -4.55 0.22 6.92
CA ILE A 41 -5.00 -0.29 5.63
C ILE A 41 -5.57 0.83 4.76
N GLU A 42 -6.42 1.66 5.34
CA GLU A 42 -7.03 2.80 4.62
C GLU A 42 -5.96 3.75 4.09
N SER A 43 -4.98 4.08 4.92
CA SER A 43 -3.90 4.98 4.51
C SER A 43 -3.06 4.38 3.39
N PHE A 44 -2.81 3.08 3.46
CA PHE A 44 -2.05 2.37 2.43
C PHE A 44 -2.81 2.36 1.11
N LYS A 45 -4.11 2.06 1.16
CA LYS A 45 -4.98 2.05 -0.03
C LYS A 45 -5.01 3.38 -0.74
N ARG A 46 -5.01 4.46 0.02
CA ARG A 46 -5.13 5.82 -0.55
C ARG A 46 -4.02 6.13 -1.54
N GLY A 47 -2.80 5.66 -1.25
CA GLY A 47 -1.67 5.92 -2.14
C GLY A 47 -1.41 4.82 -3.16
N LEU A 48 -2.16 3.74 -3.10
CA LEU A 48 -1.93 2.57 -3.96
C LEU A 48 -2.27 2.90 -5.42
N GLY A 49 -1.56 2.27 -6.36
CA GLY A 49 -1.84 2.44 -7.78
C GLY A 49 -3.24 1.95 -8.14
N THR A 50 -3.86 2.63 -9.11
CA THR A 50 -5.24 2.35 -9.50
C THR A 50 -5.46 0.89 -9.90
N LYS A 51 -4.54 0.36 -10.68
CA LYS A 51 -4.66 -1.03 -11.16
C LYS A 51 -4.69 -2.02 -10.00
N LEU A 52 -3.77 -1.87 -9.05
CA LEU A 52 -3.69 -2.76 -7.90
C LEU A 52 -4.86 -2.51 -6.94
N MET A 53 -5.28 -1.27 -6.81
CA MET A 53 -6.43 -0.93 -5.98
C MET A 53 -7.70 -1.62 -6.47
N LYS A 54 -7.91 -1.68 -7.79
CA LYS A 54 -9.06 -2.38 -8.37
C LYS A 54 -9.00 -3.87 -8.07
N THR A 55 -7.82 -4.45 -8.19
CA THR A 55 -7.62 -5.87 -7.89
C THR A 55 -7.92 -6.18 -6.43
N MET A 56 -7.57 -5.26 -5.53
CA MET A 56 -7.73 -5.43 -4.10
C MET A 56 -9.08 -4.95 -3.57
N ALA A 57 -9.96 -4.43 -4.44
CA ALA A 57 -11.23 -3.82 -4.01
C ALA A 57 -12.12 -4.78 -3.22
N ASN A 58 -12.09 -6.07 -3.56
CA ASN A 58 -12.90 -7.08 -2.89
C ASN A 58 -12.13 -7.85 -1.82
N SER A 59 -10.90 -7.45 -1.57
CA SER A 59 -10.07 -8.11 -0.57
C SER A 59 -10.56 -7.78 0.83
N ARG A 60 -10.73 -8.81 1.67
CA ARG A 60 -11.18 -8.65 3.05
C ARG A 60 -10.07 -9.12 3.97
N CYS A 61 -9.20 -8.20 4.32
CA CYS A 61 -8.09 -8.49 5.21
C CYS A 61 -8.36 -7.88 6.58
N ALA A 62 -8.14 -8.65 7.62
CA ALA A 62 -8.35 -8.20 8.99
C ALA A 62 -7.17 -7.36 9.48
N THR A 63 -5.97 -7.62 8.94
CA THR A 63 -4.75 -6.93 9.37
C THR A 63 -4.03 -6.31 8.18
N TYR A 64 -3.21 -5.31 8.49
CA TYR A 64 -2.36 -4.67 7.49
C TYR A 64 -1.41 -5.69 6.84
N ASN A 65 -0.84 -6.60 7.64
CA ASN A 65 0.09 -7.60 7.11
C ASN A 65 -0.59 -8.51 6.09
N GLU A 66 -1.81 -8.92 6.35
CA GLU A 66 -2.58 -9.72 5.39
C GLU A 66 -2.83 -8.95 4.10
N PHE A 67 -3.19 -7.68 4.23
CA PHE A 67 -3.45 -6.82 3.08
C PHE A 67 -2.19 -6.67 2.22
N VAL A 68 -1.05 -6.40 2.85
CA VAL A 68 0.23 -6.23 2.15
C VAL A 68 0.64 -7.53 1.46
N SER A 69 0.52 -8.67 2.13
CA SER A 69 0.84 -9.97 1.55
C SER A 69 0.02 -10.24 0.30
N ASP A 70 -1.29 -9.96 0.39
CA ASP A 70 -2.19 -10.17 -0.74
C ASP A 70 -1.83 -9.22 -1.90
N ALA A 71 -1.57 -7.97 -1.59
CA ALA A 71 -1.17 -6.98 -2.59
C ALA A 71 0.12 -7.38 -3.31
N LEU A 72 1.10 -7.87 -2.57
CA LEU A 72 2.37 -8.34 -3.15
C LEU A 72 2.14 -9.53 -4.07
N THR A 73 1.27 -10.45 -3.68
CA THR A 73 0.92 -11.60 -4.51
C THR A 73 0.28 -11.14 -5.81
N GLN A 74 -0.65 -10.18 -5.75
CA GLN A 74 -1.31 -9.67 -6.93
C GLN A 74 -0.34 -8.94 -7.85
N GLU A 75 0.60 -8.18 -7.29
CA GLU A 75 1.61 -7.50 -8.09
C GLU A 75 2.50 -8.51 -8.82
N ASN A 76 2.92 -9.57 -8.15
CA ASN A 76 3.73 -10.62 -8.77
C ASN A 76 2.98 -11.29 -9.91
N GLN A 77 1.71 -11.58 -9.74
CA GLN A 77 0.89 -12.18 -10.79
C GLN A 77 0.79 -11.26 -12.00
N ASN A 78 0.58 -9.96 -11.76
CA ASN A 78 0.53 -8.98 -12.83
C ASN A 78 1.86 -8.90 -13.58
N ASN A 79 2.97 -8.95 -12.86
CA ASN A 79 4.30 -8.93 -13.46
C ASN A 79 4.57 -10.18 -14.29
N LEU A 80 4.16 -11.34 -13.81
CA LEU A 80 4.30 -12.58 -14.55
C LEU A 80 3.53 -12.54 -15.87
N HIS A 81 2.31 -11.99 -15.84
CA HIS A 81 1.53 -11.81 -17.07
C HIS A 81 2.20 -10.84 -18.03
N ALA A 82 2.83 -9.81 -17.51
CA ALA A 82 3.50 -8.81 -18.34
C ALA A 82 4.73 -9.37 -19.04
N THR A 83 5.36 -10.41 -18.49
CA THR A 83 6.57 -10.99 -19.08
C THR A 83 6.29 -12.13 -20.06
N THR A 84 5.08 -12.55 -20.15
CA THR A 84 4.68 -13.56 -21.11
C THR A 84 3.96 -12.95 -22.31
#